data_5d8c5b630f0d019d8ebdeee6afd50d83
#
_entry.id   5d8c5b630f0d019d8ebdeee6afd50d83
#
_cell.length_a   1.000
_cell.length_b   1.000
_cell.length_c   1.000
_cell.angle_alpha   90.00
_cell.angle_beta   90.00
_cell.angle_gamma   90.00
#
_symmetry.space_group_name_H-M   'P 1'
#
loop_
_entity.id
_entity.type
_entity.pdbx_description
1 polymer ?
#
loop_
_entity_poly.entity_id
_entity_poly.type
_entity_poly.pdbx_seq_one_letter_code
_entity_poly.pdbx_strand_id
1 'polypeptide(L)'
;SLVDFVSNMKEPRTIITMLPHGTPSMNMIKTLTKHVSSDDIIINCANELYRNSVYIEQECRNRDVNYLGVGVSGGVNGALLGPAMMVGGDKNVYETVRPFFESIACNTVHISDDPGSGHFAKMVHNGVEYGMLQGIADVFAYCNYDTKRFESILREAKDTFLDGYLIDSAIRVCQTMPVNSIDGTCQMNNTGLWTQYYSLQQQINAPMISAGVQSRIATKHAVDKDVPKVKAIVHPPLVIQALHFVFSSSLLEGYAITDSKGCISKYS
;
A
#
# COMPACT_ATOMS: atom_id res chain seq x y z
N SER A 1 -24.21 -4.42 21.24
CA SER A 1 -22.84 -4.55 21.81
C SER A 1 -22.00 -5.50 20.98
N LEU A 2 -20.69 -5.57 21.22
CA LEU A 2 -19.80 -6.55 20.58
C LEU A 2 -20.20 -7.98 20.92
N VAL A 3 -20.66 -8.20 22.13
CA VAL A 3 -21.16 -9.51 22.59
C VAL A 3 -22.36 -9.94 21.76
N ASP A 4 -23.35 -9.05 21.59
CA ASP A 4 -24.55 -9.35 20.79
C ASP A 4 -24.17 -9.61 19.33
N PHE A 5 -23.20 -8.87 18.78
CA PHE A 5 -22.71 -9.08 17.44
C PHE A 5 -22.16 -10.51 17.26
N VAL A 6 -21.24 -10.92 18.14
CA VAL A 6 -20.61 -12.25 18.07
C VAL A 6 -21.60 -13.37 18.32
N SER A 7 -22.50 -13.22 19.34
CA SER A 7 -23.47 -14.28 19.70
C SER A 7 -24.53 -14.53 18.64
N ASN A 8 -24.80 -13.56 17.75
CA ASN A 8 -25.72 -13.72 16.62
C ASN A 8 -25.07 -14.31 15.37
N MET A 9 -23.77 -14.59 15.37
CA MET A 9 -23.08 -15.23 14.25
C MET A 9 -23.06 -16.75 14.42
N LYS A 10 -23.21 -17.46 13.30
CA LYS A 10 -23.09 -18.93 13.27
C LYS A 10 -21.62 -19.35 13.38
N GLU A 11 -21.32 -20.33 14.21
CA GLU A 11 -20.00 -20.96 14.33
C GLU A 11 -19.74 -21.98 13.20
N PRO A 12 -18.45 -22.14 12.76
CA PRO A 12 -17.30 -21.29 13.08
C PRO A 12 -17.45 -19.92 12.41
N ARG A 13 -17.06 -18.86 13.14
CA ARG A 13 -17.23 -17.47 12.70
C ARG A 13 -16.01 -17.00 11.90
N THR A 14 -16.25 -16.19 10.89
CA THR A 14 -15.19 -15.42 10.21
C THR A 14 -15.49 -13.93 10.40
N ILE A 15 -14.64 -13.23 11.13
CA ILE A 15 -14.82 -11.83 11.50
C ILE A 15 -13.75 -10.98 10.85
N ILE A 16 -14.17 -10.06 9.98
CA ILE A 16 -13.26 -9.10 9.34
C ILE A 16 -13.26 -7.80 10.15
N THR A 17 -12.07 -7.31 10.47
CA THR A 17 -11.85 -5.99 11.08
C THR A 17 -11.17 -5.06 10.09
N MET A 18 -11.71 -3.85 9.93
CA MET A 18 -11.14 -2.78 9.11
C MET A 18 -11.19 -1.46 9.90
N LEU A 19 -10.25 -1.30 10.81
CA LEU A 19 -10.19 -0.20 11.76
C LEU A 19 -8.93 0.65 11.54
N PRO A 20 -8.85 1.85 12.12
CA PRO A 20 -7.59 2.58 12.18
C PRO A 20 -6.49 1.71 12.81
N HIS A 21 -5.29 1.74 12.22
CA HIS A 21 -4.15 0.94 12.67
C HIS A 21 -3.70 1.28 14.10
N GLY A 22 -2.92 0.39 14.69
CA GLY A 22 -2.34 0.56 16.02
C GLY A 22 -3.32 0.25 17.14
N THR A 23 -3.32 1.09 18.18
CA THR A 23 -4.09 0.84 19.42
C THR A 23 -5.58 0.54 19.19
N PRO A 24 -6.33 1.25 18.32
CA PRO A 24 -7.73 0.93 18.08
C PRO A 24 -7.94 -0.49 17.52
N SER A 25 -7.18 -0.88 16.49
CA SER A 25 -7.24 -2.21 15.89
C SER A 25 -6.85 -3.30 16.89
N MET A 26 -5.71 -3.11 17.57
CA MET A 26 -5.20 -4.07 18.55
C MET A 26 -6.17 -4.29 19.73
N ASN A 27 -6.72 -3.21 20.28
CA ASN A 27 -7.67 -3.31 21.41
C ASN A 27 -8.97 -3.98 21.01
N MET A 28 -9.47 -3.69 19.79
CA MET A 28 -10.68 -4.33 19.30
C MET A 28 -10.47 -5.84 19.13
N ILE A 29 -9.39 -6.26 18.51
CA ILE A 29 -9.11 -7.69 18.31
C ILE A 29 -8.90 -8.38 19.66
N LYS A 30 -8.14 -7.78 20.57
CA LYS A 30 -7.97 -8.28 21.94
C LYS A 30 -9.30 -8.41 22.71
N THR A 31 -10.26 -7.55 22.41
CA THR A 31 -11.60 -7.66 22.99
C THR A 31 -12.40 -8.77 22.31
N LEU A 32 -12.35 -8.87 20.98
CA LEU A 32 -12.99 -9.94 20.21
C LEU A 32 -12.56 -11.34 20.68
N THR A 33 -11.26 -11.56 20.91
CA THR A 33 -10.75 -12.87 21.34
C THR A 33 -11.33 -13.36 22.67
N LYS A 34 -12.01 -12.51 23.44
CA LYS A 34 -12.71 -12.89 24.69
C LYS A 34 -14.11 -13.46 24.44
N HIS A 35 -14.64 -13.28 23.25
CA HIS A 35 -16.04 -13.58 22.90
C HIS A 35 -16.18 -14.57 21.75
N VAL A 36 -15.10 -14.92 21.08
CA VAL A 36 -15.05 -15.91 20.00
C VAL A 36 -14.59 -17.26 20.55
N SER A 37 -14.85 -18.34 19.80
CA SER A 37 -14.51 -19.72 20.14
C SER A 37 -13.23 -20.16 19.42
N SER A 38 -12.66 -21.30 19.79
CA SER A 38 -11.69 -22.02 18.96
C SER A 38 -12.30 -22.25 17.58
N ASP A 39 -11.47 -22.34 16.55
CA ASP A 39 -11.86 -22.47 15.15
C ASP A 39 -12.48 -21.21 14.51
N ASP A 40 -12.84 -20.18 15.27
CA ASP A 40 -13.20 -18.89 14.70
C ASP A 40 -11.96 -18.21 14.07
N ILE A 41 -12.19 -17.40 13.03
CA ILE A 41 -11.13 -16.73 12.28
C ILE A 41 -11.31 -15.23 12.41
N ILE A 42 -10.28 -14.51 12.88
CA ILE A 42 -10.21 -13.05 12.87
C ILE A 42 -9.30 -12.61 11.72
N ILE A 43 -9.84 -11.79 10.82
CA ILE A 43 -9.15 -11.25 9.65
C ILE A 43 -8.94 -9.76 9.88
N ASN A 44 -7.68 -9.31 10.01
CA ASN A 44 -7.36 -7.90 10.18
C ASN A 44 -6.98 -7.26 8.83
N CYS A 45 -7.86 -6.41 8.31
CA CYS A 45 -7.70 -5.67 7.06
C CYS A 45 -7.28 -4.20 7.27
N ALA A 46 -6.85 -3.81 8.47
CA ALA A 46 -6.32 -2.47 8.71
C ALA A 46 -5.01 -2.24 7.94
N ASN A 47 -4.63 -0.98 7.70
CA ASN A 47 -3.26 -0.65 7.29
C ASN A 47 -2.31 -0.79 8.49
N GLU A 48 -2.10 -2.01 8.98
CA GLU A 48 -1.39 -2.26 10.23
C GLU A 48 0.13 -2.35 10.03
N LEU A 49 0.90 -1.97 11.04
CA LEU A 49 2.32 -2.27 11.09
C LEU A 49 2.50 -3.80 11.26
N TYR A 50 3.26 -4.42 10.37
CA TYR A 50 3.44 -5.88 10.34
C TYR A 50 3.84 -6.50 11.69
N ARG A 51 4.62 -5.79 12.51
CA ARG A 51 5.01 -6.26 13.86
C ARG A 51 3.82 -6.35 14.81
N ASN A 52 2.84 -5.46 14.67
CA ASN A 52 1.62 -5.51 15.47
C ASN A 52 0.80 -6.74 15.13
N SER A 53 0.79 -7.17 13.86
CA SER A 53 0.09 -8.38 13.43
C SER A 53 0.67 -9.65 14.06
N VAL A 54 2.00 -9.72 14.18
CA VAL A 54 2.66 -10.81 14.91
C VAL A 54 2.24 -10.84 16.38
N TYR A 55 2.20 -9.67 17.02
CA TYR A 55 1.75 -9.57 18.42
C TYR A 55 0.26 -9.93 18.57
N ILE A 56 -0.59 -9.43 17.68
CA ILE A 56 -2.03 -9.73 17.71
C ILE A 56 -2.29 -11.23 17.51
N GLU A 57 -1.58 -11.84 16.57
CA GLU A 57 -1.71 -13.28 16.30
C GLU A 57 -1.36 -14.11 17.56
N GLN A 58 -0.32 -13.73 18.29
CA GLN A 58 0.04 -14.40 19.53
C GLN A 58 -1.07 -14.29 20.60
N GLU A 59 -1.73 -13.14 20.69
CA GLU A 59 -2.90 -12.97 21.57
C GLU A 59 -4.10 -13.84 21.14
N CYS A 60 -4.30 -14.02 19.82
CA CYS A 60 -5.31 -14.93 19.27
C CYS A 60 -4.96 -16.39 19.57
N ARG A 61 -3.74 -16.79 19.28
CA ARG A 61 -3.23 -18.16 19.50
C ARG A 61 -3.32 -18.60 20.96
N ASN A 62 -3.06 -17.70 21.91
CA ASN A 62 -3.22 -17.97 23.34
C ASN A 62 -4.66 -18.33 23.75
N ARG A 63 -5.61 -18.22 22.82
CA ARG A 63 -7.04 -18.50 22.99
C ARG A 63 -7.58 -19.47 21.94
N ASP A 64 -6.69 -20.15 21.23
CA ASP A 64 -7.01 -21.07 20.13
C ASP A 64 -7.85 -20.45 19.01
N VAL A 65 -7.71 -19.11 18.79
CA VAL A 65 -8.39 -18.36 17.75
C VAL A 65 -7.45 -18.17 16.56
N ASN A 66 -7.94 -18.43 15.34
CA ASN A 66 -7.20 -18.24 14.12
C ASN A 66 -7.09 -16.75 13.72
N TYR A 67 -5.93 -16.35 13.19
CA TYR A 67 -5.69 -14.97 12.78
C TYR A 67 -5.05 -14.88 11.39
N LEU A 68 -5.55 -13.96 10.57
CA LEU A 68 -4.93 -13.58 9.30
C LEU A 68 -4.72 -12.06 9.27
N GLY A 69 -3.49 -11.65 8.96
CA GLY A 69 -3.13 -10.25 8.71
C GLY A 69 -3.17 -9.95 7.22
N VAL A 70 -4.07 -9.07 6.79
CA VAL A 70 -4.36 -8.85 5.37
C VAL A 70 -4.08 -7.43 4.94
N GLY A 71 -3.10 -7.25 4.06
CA GLY A 71 -2.88 -6.00 3.36
C GLY A 71 -3.88 -5.85 2.20
N VAL A 72 -4.68 -4.79 2.24
CA VAL A 72 -5.71 -4.51 1.22
C VAL A 72 -5.27 -3.32 0.38
N SER A 73 -5.28 -3.46 -0.95
CA SER A 73 -4.91 -2.41 -1.91
C SER A 73 -6.01 -2.18 -2.95
N GLY A 74 -6.20 -0.92 -3.36
CA GLY A 74 -7.16 -0.55 -4.41
C GLY A 74 -7.96 0.72 -4.11
N GLY A 75 -7.89 1.25 -2.89
CA GLY A 75 -8.62 2.46 -2.48
C GLY A 75 -10.13 2.34 -2.71
N VAL A 76 -10.79 3.46 -3.03
CA VAL A 76 -12.24 3.51 -3.29
C VAL A 76 -12.63 2.66 -4.50
N ASN A 77 -11.85 2.71 -5.57
CA ASN A 77 -12.09 1.90 -6.76
C ASN A 77 -11.93 0.40 -6.47
N GLY A 78 -10.91 0.02 -5.71
CA GLY A 78 -10.74 -1.36 -5.28
C GLY A 78 -11.89 -1.86 -4.40
N ALA A 79 -12.41 -1.01 -3.51
CA ALA A 79 -13.58 -1.36 -2.70
C ALA A 79 -14.83 -1.65 -3.56
N LEU A 80 -14.96 -0.99 -4.72
CA LEU A 80 -16.09 -1.15 -5.64
C LEU A 80 -15.88 -2.30 -6.65
N LEU A 81 -14.67 -2.46 -7.16
CA LEU A 81 -14.36 -3.34 -8.30
C LEU A 81 -13.58 -4.60 -7.90
N GLY A 82 -13.25 -4.74 -6.64
CA GLY A 82 -12.42 -5.80 -6.08
C GLY A 82 -10.99 -5.31 -5.75
N PRO A 83 -10.58 -5.36 -4.46
CA PRO A 83 -9.23 -5.00 -4.06
C PRO A 83 -8.22 -6.11 -4.40
N ALA A 84 -6.94 -5.78 -4.37
CA ALA A 84 -5.88 -6.78 -4.25
C ALA A 84 -5.63 -7.08 -2.76
N MET A 85 -5.59 -8.36 -2.38
CA MET A 85 -5.43 -8.81 -1.00
C MET A 85 -4.15 -9.63 -0.83
N MET A 86 -3.29 -9.22 0.10
CA MET A 86 -2.03 -9.86 0.45
C MET A 86 -2.19 -10.48 1.84
N VAL A 87 -2.22 -11.80 1.93
CA VAL A 87 -2.61 -12.52 3.15
C VAL A 87 -1.39 -13.12 3.84
N GLY A 88 -1.21 -12.82 5.12
CA GLY A 88 -0.24 -13.44 6.01
C GLY A 88 -0.93 -14.22 7.12
N GLY A 89 -0.33 -15.34 7.50
CA GLY A 89 -0.82 -16.26 8.52
C GLY A 89 -0.93 -17.68 8.02
N ASP A 90 -1.39 -18.59 8.86
CA ASP A 90 -1.44 -20.03 8.56
C ASP A 90 -2.12 -20.31 7.22
N LYS A 91 -1.44 -21.11 6.37
CA LYS A 91 -1.92 -21.42 5.03
C LYS A 91 -3.23 -22.19 5.02
N ASN A 92 -3.44 -23.09 5.99
CA ASN A 92 -4.68 -23.88 6.03
C ASN A 92 -5.86 -22.99 6.42
N VAL A 93 -5.64 -22.02 7.32
CA VAL A 93 -6.64 -20.99 7.66
C VAL A 93 -6.95 -20.12 6.43
N TYR A 94 -5.92 -19.70 5.68
CA TYR A 94 -6.12 -18.99 4.42
C TYR A 94 -6.95 -19.80 3.42
N GLU A 95 -6.62 -21.05 3.18
CA GLU A 95 -7.37 -21.90 2.22
C GLU A 95 -8.85 -22.06 2.62
N THR A 96 -9.15 -22.04 3.92
CA THR A 96 -10.55 -22.08 4.41
C THR A 96 -11.34 -20.84 3.98
N VAL A 97 -10.73 -19.65 4.02
CA VAL A 97 -11.39 -18.37 3.67
C VAL A 97 -11.12 -17.91 2.24
N ARG A 98 -10.24 -18.57 1.52
CA ARG A 98 -9.87 -18.22 0.15
C ARG A 98 -11.05 -18.07 -0.81
N PRO A 99 -12.06 -18.98 -0.83
CA PRO A 99 -13.21 -18.82 -1.72
C PRO A 99 -13.99 -17.51 -1.45
N PHE A 100 -14.04 -17.09 -0.18
CA PHE A 100 -14.62 -15.80 0.17
C PHE A 100 -13.77 -14.63 -0.38
N PHE A 101 -12.45 -14.65 -0.18
CA PHE A 101 -11.58 -13.61 -0.72
C PHE A 101 -11.66 -13.52 -2.25
N GLU A 102 -11.66 -14.65 -2.95
CA GLU A 102 -11.77 -14.70 -4.41
C GLU A 102 -13.12 -14.15 -4.91
N SER A 103 -14.16 -14.16 -4.08
CA SER A 103 -15.47 -13.59 -4.44
C SER A 103 -15.53 -12.08 -4.36
N ILE A 104 -14.64 -11.42 -3.61
CA ILE A 104 -14.66 -9.98 -3.35
C ILE A 104 -13.40 -9.25 -3.85
N ALA A 105 -12.33 -9.95 -4.14
CA ALA A 105 -11.05 -9.39 -4.57
C ALA A 105 -10.79 -9.63 -6.05
N CYS A 106 -10.16 -8.66 -6.72
CA CYS A 106 -9.65 -8.90 -8.09
C CYS A 106 -8.43 -9.83 -8.08
N ASN A 107 -7.69 -9.88 -6.99
CA ASN A 107 -6.58 -10.79 -6.77
C ASN A 107 -6.38 -11.03 -5.27
N THR A 108 -6.06 -12.27 -4.89
CA THR A 108 -5.70 -12.63 -3.52
C THR A 108 -4.50 -13.57 -3.54
N VAL A 109 -3.54 -13.34 -2.66
CA VAL A 109 -2.32 -14.13 -2.57
C VAL A 109 -1.93 -14.38 -1.12
N HIS A 110 -1.63 -15.64 -0.79
CA HIS A 110 -0.99 -16.01 0.47
C HIS A 110 0.50 -15.70 0.38
N ILE A 111 0.99 -14.78 1.20
CA ILE A 111 2.39 -14.36 1.19
C ILE A 111 3.27 -15.36 1.93
N SER A 112 2.94 -15.66 3.20
CA SER A 112 3.60 -16.68 4.00
C SER A 112 2.83 -16.98 5.28
N ASP A 113 3.28 -18.00 6.04
CA ASP A 113 2.71 -18.33 7.35
C ASP A 113 3.03 -17.32 8.46
N ASP A 114 3.93 -16.32 8.20
CA ASP A 114 4.13 -15.18 9.10
C ASP A 114 2.87 -14.30 9.08
N PRO A 115 2.16 -14.12 10.21
CA PRO A 115 0.93 -13.33 10.26
C PRO A 115 1.14 -11.85 9.92
N GLY A 116 2.36 -11.35 10.00
CA GLY A 116 2.71 -10.00 9.59
C GLY A 116 3.00 -9.84 8.10
N SER A 117 3.18 -10.93 7.35
CA SER A 117 3.67 -10.87 5.96
C SER A 117 2.73 -10.15 5.00
N GLY A 118 1.41 -10.26 5.18
CA GLY A 118 0.44 -9.55 4.36
C GLY A 118 0.51 -8.03 4.55
N HIS A 119 0.57 -7.57 5.79
CA HIS A 119 0.76 -6.16 6.11
C HIS A 119 2.15 -5.63 5.71
N PHE A 120 3.17 -6.48 5.80
CA PHE A 120 4.51 -6.15 5.33
C PHE A 120 4.54 -5.94 3.81
N ALA A 121 3.97 -6.87 3.05
CA ALA A 121 3.87 -6.75 1.59
C ALA A 121 3.12 -5.47 1.19
N LYS A 122 2.00 -5.16 1.86
CA LYS A 122 1.24 -3.93 1.62
C LYS A 122 2.02 -2.67 1.98
N MET A 123 2.78 -2.69 3.07
CA MET A 123 3.63 -1.59 3.47
C MET A 123 4.67 -1.28 2.38
N VAL A 124 5.36 -2.30 1.88
CA VAL A 124 6.37 -2.16 0.82
C VAL A 124 5.74 -1.69 -0.49
N HIS A 125 4.61 -2.28 -0.88
CA HIS A 125 3.83 -1.82 -2.04
C HIS A 125 3.60 -0.30 -2.00
N ASN A 126 3.15 0.23 -0.87
CA ASN A 126 2.90 1.67 -0.72
C ASN A 126 4.20 2.49 -0.77
N GLY A 127 5.31 1.97 -0.25
CA GLY A 127 6.62 2.61 -0.38
C GLY A 127 7.05 2.75 -1.83
N VAL A 128 6.93 1.68 -2.61
CA VAL A 128 7.21 1.67 -4.06
C VAL A 128 6.31 2.68 -4.79
N GLU A 129 5.01 2.66 -4.50
CA GLU A 129 4.05 3.60 -5.06
C GLU A 129 4.44 5.06 -4.77
N TYR A 130 4.96 5.37 -3.58
CA TYR A 130 5.41 6.72 -3.24
C TYR A 130 6.61 7.17 -4.09
N GLY A 131 7.57 6.30 -4.35
CA GLY A 131 8.69 6.58 -5.25
C GLY A 131 8.21 6.86 -6.68
N MET A 132 7.32 6.03 -7.21
CA MET A 132 6.74 6.21 -8.55
C MET A 132 5.93 7.51 -8.67
N LEU A 133 5.09 7.81 -7.68
CA LEU A 133 4.30 9.06 -7.64
C LEU A 133 5.20 10.29 -7.55
N GLN A 134 6.32 10.22 -6.83
CA GLN A 134 7.29 11.31 -6.81
C GLN A 134 7.89 11.55 -8.20
N GLY A 135 8.28 10.50 -8.91
CA GLY A 135 8.77 10.65 -10.29
C GLY A 135 7.74 11.31 -11.23
N ILE A 136 6.48 10.94 -11.11
CA ILE A 136 5.37 11.59 -11.87
C ILE A 136 5.27 13.08 -11.49
N ALA A 137 5.34 13.41 -10.21
CA ALA A 137 5.27 14.79 -9.73
C ALA A 137 6.48 15.63 -10.20
N ASP A 138 7.68 15.06 -10.20
CA ASP A 138 8.89 15.71 -10.70
C ASP A 138 8.80 16.02 -12.20
N VAL A 139 8.23 15.11 -12.99
CA VAL A 139 7.97 15.36 -14.41
C VAL A 139 6.95 16.47 -14.61
N PHE A 140 5.91 16.52 -13.80
CA PHE A 140 4.94 17.61 -13.85
C PHE A 140 5.59 18.97 -13.56
N ALA A 141 6.43 19.04 -12.52
CA ALA A 141 7.20 20.24 -12.21
C ALA A 141 8.18 20.60 -13.34
N TYR A 142 8.85 19.62 -13.93
CA TYR A 142 9.74 19.81 -15.07
C TYR A 142 9.01 20.35 -16.31
N CYS A 143 7.74 20.03 -16.49
CA CYS A 143 6.86 20.62 -17.50
C CYS A 143 6.40 22.04 -17.15
N ASN A 144 6.91 22.64 -16.09
CA ASN A 144 6.45 23.92 -15.53
C ASN A 144 4.95 23.96 -15.21
N TYR A 145 4.43 22.83 -14.75
CA TYR A 145 3.01 22.64 -14.41
C TYR A 145 2.05 22.86 -15.59
N ASP A 146 2.55 22.72 -16.82
CA ASP A 146 1.73 22.73 -18.04
C ASP A 146 1.05 21.36 -18.20
N THR A 147 -0.25 21.31 -17.89
CA THR A 147 -1.04 20.08 -17.93
C THR A 147 -1.13 19.45 -19.32
N LYS A 148 -1.17 20.26 -20.39
CA LYS A 148 -1.27 19.74 -21.77
C LYS A 148 0.03 19.04 -22.19
N ARG A 149 1.16 19.69 -21.89
CA ARG A 149 2.49 19.12 -22.14
C ARG A 149 2.72 17.86 -21.33
N PHE A 150 2.38 17.89 -20.07
CA PHE A 150 2.51 16.77 -19.16
C PHE A 150 1.62 15.59 -19.61
N GLU A 151 0.35 15.83 -19.93
CA GLU A 151 -0.55 14.81 -20.47
C GLU A 151 -0.01 14.17 -21.76
N SER A 152 0.54 14.97 -22.69
CA SER A 152 1.13 14.43 -23.92
C SER A 152 2.27 13.44 -23.64
N ILE A 153 3.16 13.78 -22.70
CA ILE A 153 4.27 12.90 -22.29
C ILE A 153 3.75 11.61 -21.65
N LEU A 154 2.74 11.72 -20.78
CA LEU A 154 2.16 10.54 -20.12
C LEU A 154 1.45 9.62 -21.14
N ARG A 155 0.82 10.17 -22.17
CA ARG A 155 0.22 9.38 -23.25
C ARG A 155 1.25 8.62 -24.06
N GLU A 156 2.39 9.24 -24.40
CA GLU A 156 3.51 8.54 -25.03
C GLU A 156 4.10 7.45 -24.11
N ALA A 157 4.12 7.69 -22.81
CA ALA A 157 4.59 6.71 -21.82
C ALA A 157 3.70 5.45 -21.76
N LYS A 158 2.42 5.53 -22.14
CA LYS A 158 1.51 4.36 -22.16
C LYS A 158 1.90 3.32 -23.20
N ASP A 159 2.64 3.66 -24.23
CA ASP A 159 3.13 2.69 -25.22
C ASP A 159 4.36 1.89 -24.70
N THR A 160 4.63 1.97 -23.41
CA THR A 160 5.78 1.36 -22.75
C THR A 160 5.35 0.54 -21.53
N PHE A 161 6.31 -0.03 -20.78
CA PHE A 161 6.02 -0.75 -19.54
C PHE A 161 5.47 0.17 -18.41
N LEU A 162 5.46 1.49 -18.61
CA LEU A 162 4.86 2.45 -17.67
C LEU A 162 3.32 2.45 -17.73
N ASP A 163 2.71 1.80 -18.73
CA ASP A 163 1.25 1.69 -18.81
C ASP A 163 0.68 1.06 -17.54
N GLY A 164 -0.26 1.76 -16.93
CA GLY A 164 -0.87 1.30 -15.70
C GLY A 164 -1.62 2.38 -14.93
N TYR A 165 -2.17 1.96 -13.79
CA TYR A 165 -3.08 2.76 -12.97
C TYR A 165 -2.54 4.15 -12.59
N LEU A 166 -1.25 4.28 -12.26
CA LEU A 166 -0.68 5.57 -11.84
C LEU A 166 -0.61 6.56 -12.99
N ILE A 167 -0.20 6.11 -14.18
CA ILE A 167 -0.16 6.95 -15.39
C ILE A 167 -1.57 7.32 -15.83
N ASP A 168 -2.51 6.38 -15.83
CA ASP A 168 -3.91 6.65 -16.17
C ASP A 168 -4.55 7.64 -15.21
N SER A 169 -4.25 7.52 -13.91
CA SER A 169 -4.74 8.44 -12.89
C SER A 169 -4.17 9.85 -13.10
N ALA A 170 -2.89 9.98 -13.40
CA ALA A 170 -2.26 11.27 -13.68
C ALA A 170 -2.86 11.93 -14.93
N ILE A 171 -3.08 11.18 -16.02
CA ILE A 171 -3.76 11.66 -17.22
C ILE A 171 -5.18 12.15 -16.89
N ARG A 172 -5.93 11.38 -16.10
CA ARG A 172 -7.29 11.75 -15.69
C ARG A 172 -7.31 13.05 -14.88
N VAL A 173 -6.36 13.23 -13.96
CA VAL A 173 -6.21 14.48 -13.20
C VAL A 173 -5.99 15.66 -14.14
N CYS A 174 -5.11 15.55 -15.13
CA CYS A 174 -4.87 16.59 -16.13
C CYS A 174 -6.14 17.00 -16.90
N GLN A 175 -7.05 16.06 -17.15
CA GLN A 175 -8.28 16.27 -17.92
C GLN A 175 -9.43 16.84 -17.09
N THR A 176 -9.47 16.52 -15.79
CA THR A 176 -10.66 16.75 -14.97
C THR A 176 -10.46 17.83 -13.91
N MET A 177 -9.21 18.16 -13.55
CA MET A 177 -8.92 19.07 -12.45
C MET A 177 -8.12 20.30 -12.94
N PRO A 178 -8.59 21.52 -12.67
CA PRO A 178 -7.76 22.70 -12.84
C PRO A 178 -6.55 22.64 -11.91
N VAL A 179 -5.36 23.00 -12.40
CA VAL A 179 -4.11 22.98 -11.59
C VAL A 179 -4.26 23.71 -10.27
N ASN A 180 -4.94 24.86 -10.32
CA ASN A 180 -5.17 25.71 -9.13
C ASN A 180 -6.10 25.07 -8.07
N SER A 181 -6.77 23.97 -8.39
CA SER A 181 -7.61 23.21 -7.45
C SER A 181 -6.89 22.03 -6.80
N ILE A 182 -5.64 21.77 -7.20
CA ILE A 182 -4.84 20.69 -6.64
C ILE A 182 -4.23 21.19 -5.33
N ASP A 183 -4.56 20.51 -4.23
CA ASP A 183 -3.93 20.80 -2.93
C ASP A 183 -2.44 20.45 -3.01
N GLY A 184 -1.59 21.38 -2.62
CA GLY A 184 -0.14 21.19 -2.57
C GLY A 184 0.32 20.25 -1.44
N THR A 185 -0.60 19.77 -0.58
CA THR A 185 -0.27 18.88 0.53
C THR A 185 -0.56 17.41 0.18
N CYS A 186 0.40 16.52 0.44
CA CYS A 186 0.22 15.09 0.30
C CYS A 186 0.02 14.42 1.67
N GLN A 187 -1.12 13.76 1.85
CA GLN A 187 -1.34 12.95 3.05
C GLN A 187 -0.51 11.66 3.01
N MET A 188 -0.16 11.18 4.18
CA MET A 188 0.59 9.93 4.36
C MET A 188 -0.04 9.08 5.46
N ASN A 189 -0.31 7.81 5.16
CA ASN A 189 -0.89 6.84 6.10
C ASN A 189 0.16 6.01 6.86
N ASN A 190 1.38 6.52 6.97
CA ASN A 190 2.56 5.91 7.61
C ASN A 190 3.17 4.68 6.90
N THR A 191 2.49 3.99 6.01
CA THR A 191 3.02 2.76 5.37
C THR A 191 4.33 3.01 4.62
N GLY A 192 4.43 4.09 3.84
CA GLY A 192 5.68 4.47 3.18
C GLY A 192 6.79 4.82 4.17
N LEU A 193 6.44 5.52 5.27
CA LEU A 193 7.40 5.81 6.34
C LEU A 193 7.92 4.53 7.01
N TRP A 194 7.06 3.56 7.27
CA TRP A 194 7.48 2.27 7.81
C TRP A 194 8.37 1.49 6.85
N THR A 195 8.12 1.60 5.53
CA THR A 195 8.99 1.01 4.51
C THR A 195 10.38 1.62 4.54
N GLN A 196 10.48 2.96 4.56
CA GLN A 196 11.74 3.67 4.67
C GLN A 196 12.46 3.32 5.98
N TYR A 197 11.75 3.30 7.10
CA TYR A 197 12.33 2.94 8.39
C TYR A 197 12.88 1.51 8.40
N TYR A 198 12.14 0.55 7.83
CA TYR A 198 12.58 -0.83 7.71
C TYR A 198 13.82 -0.93 6.82
N SER A 199 13.85 -0.26 5.66
CA SER A 199 15.01 -0.30 4.76
C SER A 199 16.28 0.23 5.44
N LEU A 200 16.17 1.32 6.20
CA LEU A 200 17.28 1.88 6.96
C LEU A 200 17.75 0.92 8.07
N GLN A 201 16.84 0.30 8.80
CA GLN A 201 17.19 -0.69 9.84
C GLN A 201 17.91 -1.92 9.26
N GLN A 202 17.50 -2.36 8.07
CA GLN A 202 18.12 -3.50 7.38
C GLN A 202 19.32 -3.11 6.50
N GLN A 203 19.70 -1.83 6.48
CA GLN A 203 20.77 -1.29 5.62
C GLN A 203 20.54 -1.56 4.12
N ILE A 204 19.27 -1.53 3.71
CA ILE A 204 18.87 -1.69 2.30
C ILE A 204 18.80 -0.31 1.66
N ASN A 205 19.47 -0.15 0.52
CA ASN A 205 19.44 1.09 -0.24
C ASN A 205 18.09 1.26 -0.94
N ALA A 206 17.33 2.31 -0.57
CA ALA A 206 16.01 2.61 -1.10
C ALA A 206 15.81 4.13 -1.35
N PRO A 207 16.62 4.73 -2.24
CA PRO A 207 16.60 6.18 -2.46
C PRO A 207 15.29 6.68 -3.09
N MET A 208 14.67 5.93 -4.01
CA MET A 208 13.41 6.36 -4.66
C MET A 208 12.25 6.35 -3.67
N ILE A 209 12.13 5.29 -2.88
CA ILE A 209 11.13 5.19 -1.80
C ILE A 209 11.36 6.32 -0.79
N SER A 210 12.62 6.55 -0.40
CA SER A 210 12.98 7.63 0.53
C SER A 210 12.63 9.01 -0.02
N ALA A 211 12.90 9.28 -1.30
CA ALA A 211 12.54 10.54 -1.94
C ALA A 211 11.03 10.78 -1.90
N GLY A 212 10.22 9.76 -2.24
CA GLY A 212 8.77 9.85 -2.18
C GLY A 212 8.23 10.13 -0.77
N VAL A 213 8.81 9.50 0.26
CA VAL A 213 8.44 9.74 1.67
C VAL A 213 8.84 11.14 2.11
N GLN A 214 10.08 11.57 1.84
CA GLN A 214 10.59 12.88 2.24
C GLN A 214 9.82 14.02 1.58
N SER A 215 9.48 13.91 0.30
CA SER A 215 8.66 14.90 -0.40
C SER A 215 7.28 15.06 0.24
N ARG A 216 6.62 13.96 0.63
CA ARG A 216 5.33 14.03 1.34
C ARG A 216 5.46 14.70 2.71
N ILE A 217 6.55 14.46 3.44
CA ILE A 217 6.83 15.15 4.70
C ILE A 217 7.02 16.65 4.44
N ALA A 218 7.78 17.00 3.40
CA ALA A 218 8.06 18.39 3.05
C ALA A 218 6.77 19.16 2.72
N THR A 219 5.78 18.55 2.05
CA THR A 219 4.52 19.24 1.71
C THR A 219 3.73 19.70 2.95
N LYS A 220 3.87 19.05 4.10
CA LYS A 220 3.22 19.47 5.35
C LYS A 220 3.77 20.77 5.92
N HIS A 221 4.97 21.14 5.52
CA HIS A 221 5.70 22.32 6.00
C HIS A 221 5.95 23.33 4.88
N ALA A 222 5.42 23.06 3.67
CA ALA A 222 5.53 23.98 2.55
C ALA A 222 4.72 25.26 2.88
N VAL A 223 5.43 26.38 2.93
CA VAL A 223 4.81 27.70 2.92
C VAL A 223 4.63 28.04 1.45
N ASP A 224 3.48 28.60 1.06
CA ASP A 224 3.26 29.15 -0.28
C ASP A 224 4.45 30.00 -0.71
N LYS A 225 5.25 29.50 -1.60
CA LYS A 225 6.38 30.21 -2.19
C LYS A 225 6.27 30.08 -3.69
N ASP A 226 6.50 31.19 -4.37
CA ASP A 226 6.68 31.17 -5.81
C ASP A 226 7.74 30.14 -6.20
N VAL A 227 7.30 29.05 -6.79
CA VAL A 227 8.21 28.00 -7.25
C VAL A 227 8.91 28.52 -8.50
N PRO A 228 10.25 28.58 -8.51
CA PRO A 228 10.99 29.05 -9.68
C PRO A 228 10.66 28.20 -10.90
N LYS A 229 10.23 28.83 -11.99
CA LYS A 229 10.03 28.12 -13.26
C LYS A 229 11.38 27.67 -13.81
N VAL A 230 11.50 26.40 -14.10
CA VAL A 230 12.70 25.84 -14.71
C VAL A 230 12.73 26.23 -16.20
N LYS A 231 13.79 26.93 -16.63
CA LYS A 231 14.03 27.21 -18.07
C LYS A 231 14.66 25.99 -18.74
N ALA A 232 14.00 24.84 -18.69
CA ALA A 232 14.48 23.63 -19.32
C ALA A 232 13.77 23.41 -20.66
N ILE A 233 14.53 22.97 -21.67
CA ILE A 233 13.95 22.43 -22.88
C ILE A 233 13.47 21.02 -22.55
N VAL A 234 12.17 20.81 -22.50
CA VAL A 234 11.58 19.49 -22.23
C VAL A 234 11.76 18.63 -23.48
N HIS A 235 12.47 17.52 -23.32
CA HIS A 235 12.69 16.53 -24.36
C HIS A 235 11.91 15.25 -23.98
N PRO A 236 10.71 15.01 -24.57
CA PRO A 236 9.81 13.94 -24.12
C PRO A 236 10.46 12.56 -24.00
N PRO A 237 11.26 12.06 -24.97
CA PRO A 237 11.90 10.76 -24.85
C PRO A 237 12.82 10.63 -23.63
N LEU A 238 13.57 11.67 -23.26
CA LEU A 238 14.43 11.65 -22.08
C LEU A 238 13.61 11.65 -20.78
N VAL A 239 12.48 12.36 -20.78
CA VAL A 239 11.57 12.37 -19.64
C VAL A 239 10.94 11.00 -19.42
N ILE A 240 10.52 10.33 -20.48
CA ILE A 240 9.98 8.96 -20.44
C ILE A 240 11.06 7.99 -19.94
N GLN A 241 12.31 8.11 -20.40
CA GLN A 241 13.42 7.31 -19.89
C GLN A 241 13.69 7.56 -18.40
N ALA A 242 13.59 8.80 -17.95
CA ALA A 242 13.71 9.13 -16.52
C ALA A 242 12.59 8.49 -15.69
N LEU A 243 11.34 8.50 -16.17
CA LEU A 243 10.24 7.79 -15.52
C LEU A 243 10.48 6.27 -15.50
N HIS A 244 10.97 5.68 -16.59
CA HIS A 244 11.37 4.28 -16.64
C HIS A 244 12.38 3.95 -15.54
N PHE A 245 13.41 4.79 -15.39
CA PHE A 245 14.42 4.61 -14.37
C PHE A 245 13.82 4.67 -12.96
N VAL A 246 12.99 5.67 -12.65
CA VAL A 246 12.35 5.82 -11.33
C VAL A 246 11.44 4.64 -11.01
N PHE A 247 10.61 4.21 -11.96
CA PHE A 247 9.67 3.09 -11.77
C PHE A 247 10.44 1.79 -11.55
N SER A 248 11.41 1.48 -12.42
CA SER A 248 12.23 0.27 -12.29
C SER A 248 13.02 0.26 -10.98
N SER A 249 13.64 1.39 -10.62
CA SER A 249 14.40 1.50 -9.35
C SER A 249 13.49 1.32 -8.15
N SER A 250 12.31 1.95 -8.13
CA SER A 250 11.35 1.79 -7.04
C SER A 250 10.91 0.32 -6.87
N LEU A 251 10.67 -0.40 -7.97
CA LEU A 251 10.34 -1.83 -7.96
C LEU A 251 11.49 -2.68 -7.42
N LEU A 252 12.73 -2.41 -7.87
CA LEU A 252 13.91 -3.14 -7.40
C LEU A 252 14.17 -2.90 -5.91
N GLU A 253 13.98 -1.67 -5.42
CA GLU A 253 14.05 -1.35 -4.00
C GLU A 253 13.01 -2.13 -3.19
N GLY A 254 11.76 -2.15 -3.66
CA GLY A 254 10.69 -2.93 -3.05
C GLY A 254 10.99 -4.43 -3.05
N TYR A 255 11.53 -4.96 -4.14
CA TYR A 255 11.98 -6.34 -4.25
C TYR A 255 13.05 -6.66 -3.20
N ALA A 256 14.11 -5.84 -3.11
CA ALA A 256 15.18 -6.04 -2.14
C ALA A 256 14.67 -6.03 -0.69
N ILE A 257 13.71 -5.16 -0.38
CA ILE A 257 13.08 -5.09 0.95
C ILE A 257 12.27 -6.36 1.23
N THR A 258 11.47 -6.84 0.28
CA THR A 258 10.65 -8.04 0.47
C THR A 258 11.48 -9.32 0.53
N ASP A 259 12.55 -9.41 -0.27
CA ASP A 259 13.49 -10.53 -0.26
C ASP A 259 14.21 -10.64 1.09
N SER A 260 14.66 -9.52 1.66
CA SER A 260 15.33 -9.48 2.96
C SER A 260 14.50 -10.09 4.11
N LYS A 261 13.17 -10.10 3.98
CA LYS A 261 12.24 -10.73 4.93
C LYS A 261 11.88 -12.17 4.54
N GLY A 262 12.38 -12.68 3.43
CA GLY A 262 12.04 -14.02 2.93
C GLY A 262 10.62 -14.15 2.38
N CYS A 263 9.98 -13.03 2.05
CA CYS A 263 8.62 -13.04 1.50
C CYS A 263 8.58 -13.52 0.04
N ILE A 264 9.69 -13.50 -0.70
CA ILE A 264 9.77 -13.82 -2.13
C ILE A 264 10.36 -15.21 -2.40
N SER A 265 11.20 -15.75 -1.51
CA SER A 265 11.93 -17.01 -1.70
C SER A 265 11.05 -18.26 -1.90
N LYS A 266 9.72 -18.11 -1.90
CA LYS A 266 8.76 -19.19 -2.15
C LYS A 266 8.12 -19.16 -3.54
N TYR A 267 8.52 -18.23 -4.39
CA TYR A 267 7.94 -18.05 -5.74
C TYR A 267 8.96 -18.15 -6.89
N SER A 268 10.23 -18.47 -6.58
CA SER A 268 11.27 -18.81 -7.56
C SER A 268 11.32 -20.29 -7.89
#